data_1ec5df774e8906ece0e2799c16cb4393
#
_entry.id   1ec5df774e8906ece0e2799c16cb4393
#
_cell.length_a   1.000
_cell.length_b   1.000
_cell.length_c   1.000
_cell.angle_alpha   90.00
_cell.angle_beta   90.00
_cell.angle_gamma   90.00
#
_symmetry.space_group_name_H-M   'P 1'
#
loop_
_entity.id
_entity.type
_entity.pdbx_description
1 polymer ?
#
loop_
_entity_poly.entity_id
_entity_poly.type
_entity_poly.pdbx_seq_one_letter_code
_entity_poly.pdbx_strand_id
1 'polypeptide(L)' 'MKYKVIKDYPTDSGILYKDELVKEDGNSTLKGHIRVKDNMGRIWFVPKEILAKKK' A
#
# COMPACT_ATOMS: atom_id res chain seq x y z
N MET A 1 3.43 8.87 6.24
CA MET A 1 3.03 7.87 7.23
C MET A 1 3.39 6.49 6.74
N LYS A 2 3.75 5.63 7.67
CA LYS A 2 4.08 4.24 7.33
C LYS A 2 2.92 3.33 7.63
N TYR A 3 2.79 2.30 6.80
CA TYR A 3 1.72 1.31 6.95
C TYR A 3 2.30 -0.08 6.83
N LYS A 4 1.60 -1.04 7.42
CA LYS A 4 1.88 -2.46 7.25
C LYS A 4 0.73 -3.08 6.48
N VAL A 5 1.03 -3.84 5.45
CA VAL A 5 0.02 -4.55 4.69
C VAL A 5 -0.48 -5.72 5.53
N ILE A 6 -1.79 -5.80 5.74
CA ILE A 6 -2.37 -6.83 6.59
C ILE A 6 -3.02 -7.97 5.83
N LYS A 7 -3.01 -7.89 4.50
CA LYS A 7 -3.63 -8.89 3.64
C LYS A 7 -2.96 -8.83 2.26
N ASP A 8 -2.74 -9.98 1.63
CA ASP A 8 -2.21 -10.02 0.27
C ASP A 8 -3.14 -9.27 -0.67
N TYR A 9 -2.54 -8.47 -1.54
CA TYR A 9 -3.30 -7.66 -2.49
C TYR A 9 -2.77 -7.87 -3.90
N PRO A 10 -3.37 -8.76 -4.69
CA PRO A 10 -2.95 -8.98 -6.07
C PRO A 10 -3.42 -7.84 -6.98
N THR A 11 -2.57 -7.45 -7.90
CA THR A 11 -2.87 -6.43 -8.92
C THR A 11 -2.35 -6.90 -10.26
N ASP A 12 -2.69 -6.17 -11.31
CA ASP A 12 -2.19 -6.45 -12.66
C ASP A 12 -0.67 -6.33 -12.75
N SER A 13 -0.08 -5.54 -11.85
CA SER A 13 1.36 -5.30 -11.83
C SER A 13 2.12 -6.25 -10.92
N GLY A 14 1.41 -7.10 -10.19
CA GLY A 14 2.02 -8.01 -9.23
C GLY A 14 1.20 -8.11 -7.96
N ILE A 15 1.81 -8.67 -6.93
CA ILE A 15 1.14 -8.88 -5.63
C ILE A 15 1.86 -8.09 -4.55
N LEU A 16 1.10 -7.34 -3.77
CA LEU A 16 1.59 -6.71 -2.55
C LEU A 16 1.28 -7.65 -1.40
N TYR A 17 2.33 -8.22 -0.81
CA TYR A 17 2.17 -9.28 0.18
C TYR A 17 1.88 -8.76 1.58
N LYS A 18 1.18 -9.57 2.34
CA LYS A 18 0.95 -9.36 3.76
C LYS A 18 2.29 -9.16 4.49
N ASP A 19 2.27 -8.31 5.51
CA ASP A 19 3.43 -7.97 6.36
C ASP A 19 4.48 -7.08 5.69
N GLU A 20 4.28 -6.68 4.44
CA GLU A 20 5.15 -5.70 3.81
C GLU A 20 4.96 -4.33 4.45
N LEU A 21 6.05 -3.58 4.58
CA LEU A 21 6.01 -2.21 5.07
C LEU A 21 6.02 -1.26 3.88
N VAL A 22 5.08 -0.33 3.87
CA VAL A 22 4.97 0.66 2.80
C VAL A 22 4.82 2.05 3.41
N LYS A 23 5.13 3.06 2.61
CA LYS A 23 5.01 4.46 3.00
C LYS A 23 3.98 5.14 2.13
N GLU A 24 3.18 6.00 2.72
CA GLU A 24 2.31 6.87 1.93
C GLU A 24 3.18 7.81 1.10
N ASP A 25 2.91 7.90 -0.20
CA ASP A 25 3.71 8.69 -1.12
C ASP A 25 2.80 9.47 -2.06
N GLY A 26 2.49 10.70 -1.68
CA GLY A 26 1.62 11.56 -2.45
C GLY A 26 0.14 11.26 -2.27
N ASN A 27 -0.67 11.81 -3.14
CA ASN A 27 -2.12 11.67 -3.08
C ASN A 27 -2.61 10.66 -4.11
N SER A 28 -3.56 9.84 -3.70
CA SER A 28 -4.22 8.91 -4.61
C SER A 28 -5.35 9.64 -5.33
N THR A 29 -5.50 9.36 -6.64
CA THR A 29 -6.65 9.82 -7.41
C THR A 29 -7.81 8.85 -7.32
N LEU A 30 -7.58 7.66 -6.75
CA LEU A 30 -8.61 6.64 -6.57
C LEU A 30 -9.30 6.82 -5.23
N LYS A 31 -10.61 6.98 -5.27
CA LYS A 31 -11.40 7.17 -4.07
C LYS A 31 -11.30 5.93 -3.17
N GLY A 32 -11.05 6.16 -1.88
CA GLY A 32 -10.93 5.06 -0.93
C GLY A 32 -9.61 4.32 -0.95
N HIS A 33 -8.67 4.76 -1.78
CA HIS A 33 -7.35 4.15 -1.91
C HIS A 33 -6.27 5.11 -1.44
N ILE A 34 -5.13 4.53 -1.04
CA ILE A 34 -3.94 5.30 -0.66
C ILE A 34 -2.82 4.96 -1.64
N ARG A 35 -2.09 5.97 -2.06
CA ARG A 35 -0.90 5.77 -2.87
C ARG A 35 0.27 5.52 -1.93
N VAL A 36 0.89 4.36 -2.06
CA VAL A 36 2.01 3.96 -1.20
C VAL A 36 3.20 3.50 -2.04
N LYS A 37 4.37 3.54 -1.42
CA LYS A 37 5.61 3.10 -2.04
C LYS A 37 6.21 1.99 -1.19
N ASP A 38 6.62 0.90 -1.82
CA ASP A 38 7.23 -0.21 -1.11
C ASP A 38 8.75 -0.04 -1.00
N ASN A 39 9.43 -1.03 -0.41
CA ASN A 39 10.89 -1.00 -0.23
C ASN A 39 11.66 -1.06 -1.55
N MET A 40 11.01 -1.53 -2.61
CA MET A 40 11.61 -1.64 -3.94
C MET A 40 11.43 -0.36 -4.76
N GLY A 41 10.74 0.62 -4.19
CA GLY A 41 10.47 1.87 -4.90
C GLY A 41 9.26 1.83 -5.81
N ARG A 42 8.47 0.78 -5.78
CA ARG A 42 7.26 0.67 -6.61
C ARG A 42 6.09 1.38 -5.94
N ILE A 43 5.26 1.98 -6.78
CA ILE A 43 4.05 2.67 -6.31
C ILE A 43 2.86 1.73 -6.43
N TRP A 44 2.04 1.73 -5.37
CA TRP A 44 0.83 0.92 -5.31
C TRP A 44 -0.35 1.79 -4.89
N PHE A 45 -1.51 1.53 -5.48
CA PHE A 45 -2.78 2.14 -5.05
C PHE A 45 -3.58 1.06 -4.37
N VAL A 46 -3.73 1.17 -3.05
CA VAL A 46 -4.33 0.10 -2.26
C VAL A 46 -5.47 0.63 -1.39
N PRO A 47 -6.51 -0.19 -1.16
CA PRO A 47 -7.59 0.22 -0.25
C PRO A 47 -7.06 0.37 1.17
N LYS A 48 -7.59 1.34 1.88
CA LYS A 48 -7.19 1.62 3.27
C LYS A 48 -7.38 0.41 4.18
N GLU A 49 -8.37 -0.42 3.89
CA GLU A 49 -8.74 -1.56 4.73
C GLU A 49 -7.70 -2.66 4.78
N ILE A 50 -6.76 -2.68 3.83
CA ILE A 50 -5.67 -3.68 3.86
C ILE A 50 -4.40 -3.13 4.48
N LEU A 51 -4.46 -1.91 4.99
CA LEU A 51 -3.31 -1.25 5.61
C LEU A 51 -3.57 -0.98 7.08
N ALA A 52 -2.56 -1.25 7.90
CA ALA A 52 -2.56 -0.87 9.31
C ALA A 52 -1.53 0.22 9.51
N LYS A 53 -1.91 1.26 10.24
CA LYS A 53 -0.98 2.33 10.56
C LYS A 53 0.17 1.80 11.41
N LYS A 54 1.37 2.15 11.03
CA LYS A 54 2.56 1.83 11.78
C LYS A 54 3.18 3.12 12.31
N LYS A 55 3.42 3.15 13.61
CA LYS A 55 4.06 4.30 14.24
C LYS A 55 5.57 4.28 14.05
#